data_418346fc2b13c558555880e62d80f24b
#
_entry.id   418346fc2b13c558555880e62d80f24b
#
_cell.length_a   1.000
_cell.length_b   1.000
_cell.length_c   1.000
_cell.angle_alpha   90.00
_cell.angle_beta   90.00
_cell.angle_gamma   90.00
#
_symmetry.space_group_name_H-M   'P 1'
#
loop_
_entity.id
_entity.type
_entity.pdbx_description
1 polymer ?
#
loop_
_entity_poly.entity_id
_entity_poly.type
_entity_poly.pdbx_seq_one_letter_code
_entity_poly.pdbx_strand_id
1 'polypeptide(L)'
;MRTYTIRHYNPVEKFIEVDFVRHITKDLQCGFAARWAMNAQVGDTISVAGPGLIQGLNLESDWFFLVADMTSLPALSAKVKTLPENATGHAVIQINSAADKQILEAPEGIKITWLIEDQTSETLSQTVRSLTWLDGQVSVWTACEFESMRELRQYFRNEKEVAKENIYISSYWKRGVSEDGHKVIKQQDAQSLAD
;
A
#
# COMPACT_ATOMS: atom_id res chain seq x y z
N MET A 1 -9.97 -16.32 -4.79
CA MET A 1 -10.23 -15.34 -3.70
C MET A 1 -9.30 -14.16 -3.88
N ARG A 2 -9.80 -12.92 -3.73
CA ARG A 2 -9.05 -11.66 -3.83
C ARG A 2 -9.11 -10.93 -2.49
N THR A 3 -8.06 -10.21 -2.15
CA THR A 3 -7.98 -9.49 -0.88
C THR A 3 -8.14 -8.00 -1.12
N TYR A 4 -9.03 -7.38 -0.36
CA TYR A 4 -9.30 -5.94 -0.40
C TYR A 4 -9.29 -5.37 1.01
N THR A 5 -9.04 -4.09 1.12
CA THR A 5 -9.13 -3.38 2.39
C THR A 5 -10.53 -2.80 2.57
N ILE A 6 -11.09 -2.97 3.76
CA ILE A 6 -12.28 -2.22 4.17
C ILE A 6 -11.81 -0.79 4.47
N ARG A 7 -12.18 0.15 3.61
CA ARG A 7 -11.84 1.57 3.75
C ARG A 7 -12.67 2.25 4.83
N HIS A 8 -13.94 1.91 4.89
CA HIS A 8 -14.88 2.42 5.88
C HIS A 8 -15.87 1.33 6.31
N TYR A 9 -16.24 1.35 7.57
CA TYR A 9 -17.26 0.48 8.14
C TYR A 9 -18.24 1.29 8.95
N ASN A 10 -19.53 1.16 8.65
CA ASN A 10 -20.61 1.77 9.42
C ASN A 10 -21.43 0.68 10.13
N PRO A 11 -21.28 0.54 11.45
CA PRO A 11 -21.98 -0.51 12.22
C PRO A 11 -23.48 -0.23 12.37
N VAL A 12 -23.91 1.02 12.29
CA VAL A 12 -25.31 1.43 12.47
C VAL A 12 -26.11 1.11 11.21
N GLU A 13 -25.61 1.54 10.06
CA GLU A 13 -26.25 1.32 8.76
C GLU A 13 -25.86 -0.02 8.11
N LYS A 14 -24.89 -0.75 8.74
CA LYS A 14 -24.44 -2.09 8.35
C LYS A 14 -23.91 -2.17 6.93
N PHE A 15 -23.03 -1.23 6.55
CA PHE A 15 -22.32 -1.29 5.28
C PHE A 15 -20.80 -1.20 5.45
N ILE A 16 -20.09 -1.61 4.42
CA ILE A 16 -18.65 -1.42 4.24
C ILE A 16 -18.38 -0.70 2.92
N GLU A 17 -17.30 0.06 2.87
CA GLU A 17 -16.77 0.63 1.64
C GLU A 17 -15.46 -0.06 1.28
N VAL A 18 -15.33 -0.42 0.01
CA VAL A 18 -14.14 -1.06 -0.55
C VAL A 18 -13.76 -0.38 -1.85
N ASP A 19 -12.49 0.01 -1.97
CA ASP A 19 -11.97 0.61 -3.19
C ASP A 19 -11.44 -0.48 -4.12
N PHE A 20 -11.81 -0.37 -5.40
CA PHE A 20 -11.33 -1.24 -6.47
C PHE A 20 -10.42 -0.45 -7.41
N VAL A 21 -9.14 -0.80 -7.48
CA VAL A 21 -8.22 -0.19 -8.43
C VAL A 21 -8.52 -0.73 -9.83
N ARG A 22 -8.73 0.18 -10.78
CA ARG A 22 -8.98 -0.16 -12.18
C ARG A 22 -7.65 -0.31 -12.91
N HIS A 23 -7.23 -1.55 -13.12
CA HIS A 23 -6.14 -1.84 -14.03
C HIS A 23 -6.70 -2.03 -15.44
N ILE A 24 -6.48 -1.07 -16.32
CA ILE A 24 -6.80 -1.20 -17.74
C ILE A 24 -5.54 -1.70 -18.44
N THR A 25 -5.55 -2.95 -18.88
CA THR A 25 -4.46 -3.52 -19.69
C THR A 25 -4.56 -2.99 -21.13
N LYS A 26 -3.48 -3.14 -21.93
CA LYS A 26 -3.42 -2.65 -23.32
C LYS A 26 -4.53 -3.20 -24.21
N ASP A 27 -5.08 -4.36 -23.88
CA ASP A 27 -6.20 -5.00 -24.55
C ASP A 27 -7.58 -4.63 -23.96
N LEU A 28 -7.62 -3.55 -23.17
CA LEU A 28 -8.82 -3.06 -22.47
C LEU A 28 -9.47 -4.08 -21.51
N GLN A 29 -8.74 -5.10 -21.11
CA GLN A 29 -9.23 -6.08 -20.14
C GLN A 29 -8.83 -5.69 -18.73
N CYS A 30 -9.82 -5.40 -17.90
CA CYS A 30 -9.64 -5.31 -16.46
C CYS A 30 -9.60 -6.70 -15.81
N GLY A 31 -8.95 -6.83 -14.67
CA GLY A 31 -9.05 -8.03 -13.84
C GLY A 31 -10.51 -8.33 -13.46
N PHE A 32 -10.79 -9.61 -13.13
CA PHE A 32 -12.15 -10.09 -12.83
C PHE A 32 -12.89 -9.20 -11.81
N ALA A 33 -12.23 -8.85 -10.70
CA ALA A 33 -12.88 -8.08 -9.64
C ALA A 33 -13.17 -6.61 -10.04
N ALA A 34 -12.28 -5.99 -10.81
CA ALA A 34 -12.51 -4.64 -11.32
C ALA A 34 -13.68 -4.63 -12.34
N ARG A 35 -13.77 -5.65 -13.21
CA ARG A 35 -14.92 -5.79 -14.11
C ARG A 35 -16.23 -6.00 -13.35
N TRP A 36 -16.21 -6.86 -12.33
CA TRP A 36 -17.37 -7.05 -11.48
C TRP A 36 -17.80 -5.73 -10.84
N ALA A 37 -16.88 -5.01 -10.20
CA ALA A 37 -17.19 -3.74 -9.53
C ALA A 37 -17.72 -2.65 -10.48
N MET A 38 -17.24 -2.62 -11.74
CA MET A 38 -17.74 -1.66 -12.73
C MET A 38 -19.15 -1.97 -13.24
N ASN A 39 -19.61 -3.23 -13.16
CA ASN A 39 -20.91 -3.65 -13.65
C ASN A 39 -21.90 -3.94 -12.52
N ALA A 40 -21.47 -3.96 -11.27
CA ALA A 40 -22.31 -4.25 -10.12
C ALA A 40 -23.45 -3.23 -9.98
N GLN A 41 -24.64 -3.75 -9.67
CA GLN A 41 -25.85 -2.97 -9.48
C GLN A 41 -26.41 -3.18 -8.07
N VAL A 42 -27.27 -2.26 -7.64
CA VAL A 42 -27.97 -2.41 -6.37
C VAL A 42 -28.80 -3.69 -6.39
N GLY A 43 -28.56 -4.54 -5.39
CA GLY A 43 -29.19 -5.87 -5.28
C GLY A 43 -28.27 -7.03 -5.67
N ASP A 44 -27.13 -6.78 -6.32
CA ASP A 44 -26.13 -7.82 -6.55
C ASP A 44 -25.51 -8.29 -5.25
N THR A 45 -25.13 -9.56 -5.20
CA THR A 45 -24.55 -10.18 -4.01
C THR A 45 -23.15 -10.69 -4.27
N ILE A 46 -22.28 -10.59 -3.25
CA ILE A 46 -20.92 -11.14 -3.28
C ILE A 46 -20.62 -11.85 -1.97
N SER A 47 -19.90 -12.97 -2.05
CA SER A 47 -19.43 -13.66 -0.85
C SER A 47 -18.14 -13.03 -0.33
N VAL A 48 -18.12 -12.69 0.95
CA VAL A 48 -16.98 -12.09 1.64
C VAL A 48 -16.53 -13.04 2.75
N ALA A 49 -15.20 -13.20 2.89
CA ALA A 49 -14.59 -13.92 4.01
C ALA A 49 -13.67 -12.93 4.78
N GLY A 50 -13.72 -13.00 6.09
CA GLY A 50 -13.00 -12.08 6.98
C GLY A 50 -13.95 -11.24 7.82
N PRO A 51 -13.57 -10.04 8.29
CA PRO A 51 -12.30 -9.36 8.05
C PRO A 51 -11.11 -9.98 8.78
N GLY A 52 -9.91 -9.82 8.21
CA GLY A 52 -8.64 -10.08 8.88
C GLY A 52 -7.96 -8.76 9.28
N LEU A 53 -7.02 -8.82 10.21
CA LEU A 53 -6.24 -7.64 10.60
C LEU A 53 -5.15 -7.34 9.56
N ILE A 54 -4.96 -6.06 9.24
CA ILE A 54 -3.80 -5.59 8.48
C ILE A 54 -2.63 -5.51 9.46
N GLN A 55 -1.62 -6.38 9.27
CA GLN A 55 -0.42 -6.38 10.11
C GLN A 55 0.58 -5.29 9.71
N GLY A 56 1.55 -5.01 10.57
CA GLY A 56 2.82 -4.49 10.18
C GLY A 56 3.15 -3.04 10.53
N LEU A 57 2.69 -2.50 11.67
CA LEU A 57 3.30 -1.32 12.28
C LEU A 57 3.62 -1.61 13.75
N ASN A 58 4.86 -1.31 14.14
CA ASN A 58 5.23 -1.21 15.55
C ASN A 58 4.89 0.21 16.02
N LEU A 59 3.79 0.35 16.77
CA LEU A 59 3.30 1.66 17.24
C LEU A 59 4.14 2.26 18.37
N GLU A 60 5.07 1.49 18.95
CA GLU A 60 6.01 1.95 19.99
C GLU A 60 7.28 2.59 19.39
N SER A 61 7.38 2.66 18.05
CA SER A 61 8.51 3.30 17.38
C SER A 61 8.47 4.81 17.49
N ASP A 62 9.66 5.46 17.43
CA ASP A 62 9.80 6.91 17.57
C ASP A 62 9.21 7.68 16.39
N TRP A 63 9.24 7.06 15.19
CA TRP A 63 8.67 7.65 13.98
C TRP A 63 8.28 6.60 12.93
N PHE A 64 7.57 7.03 11.88
CA PHE A 64 6.95 6.14 10.89
C PHE A 64 7.36 6.48 9.47
N PHE A 65 7.64 5.46 8.65
CA PHE A 65 7.86 5.60 7.22
C PHE A 65 6.88 4.72 6.45
N LEU A 66 5.93 5.35 5.80
CA LEU A 66 4.83 4.68 5.10
C LEU A 66 4.99 4.88 3.59
N VAL A 67 4.94 3.81 2.81
CA VAL A 67 5.08 3.87 1.35
C VAL A 67 3.98 3.06 0.69
N ALA A 68 3.28 3.68 -0.25
CA ALA A 68 2.18 3.06 -1.00
C ALA A 68 2.19 3.48 -2.47
N ASP A 69 1.57 2.67 -3.29
CA ASP A 69 1.02 3.06 -4.59
C ASP A 69 -0.51 3.05 -4.56
N MET A 70 -1.17 3.30 -5.67
CA MET A 70 -2.64 3.32 -5.74
C MET A 70 -3.28 2.01 -5.30
N THR A 71 -2.62 0.86 -5.51
CA THR A 71 -3.18 -0.45 -5.15
C THR A 71 -3.24 -0.68 -3.65
N SER A 72 -2.33 -0.04 -2.93
CA SER A 72 -2.19 -0.16 -1.47
C SER A 72 -2.67 1.09 -0.71
N LEU A 73 -3.04 2.16 -1.42
CA LEU A 73 -3.56 3.39 -0.81
C LEU A 73 -4.74 3.16 0.16
N PRO A 74 -5.72 2.28 -0.12
CA PRO A 74 -6.77 1.97 0.86
C PRO A 74 -6.23 1.36 2.16
N ALA A 75 -5.21 0.49 2.05
CA ALA A 75 -4.57 -0.11 3.22
C ALA A 75 -3.73 0.92 4.00
N LEU A 76 -3.01 1.80 3.31
CA LEU A 76 -2.29 2.91 3.94
C LEU A 76 -3.26 3.86 4.64
N SER A 77 -4.38 4.23 4.01
CA SER A 77 -5.42 5.08 4.62
C SER A 77 -5.96 4.50 5.92
N ALA A 78 -6.17 3.18 5.96
CA ALA A 78 -6.57 2.50 7.20
C ALA A 78 -5.46 2.50 8.26
N LYS A 79 -4.19 2.40 7.84
CA LYS A 79 -3.02 2.41 8.73
C LYS A 79 -2.76 3.77 9.37
N VAL A 80 -2.80 4.84 8.60
CA VAL A 80 -2.54 6.19 9.14
C VAL A 80 -3.53 6.58 10.23
N LYS A 81 -4.78 6.10 10.15
CA LYS A 81 -5.80 6.29 11.19
C LYS A 81 -5.49 5.59 12.52
N THR A 82 -4.62 4.58 12.51
CA THR A 82 -4.23 3.85 13.72
C THR A 82 -2.99 4.40 14.39
N LEU A 83 -2.34 5.38 13.78
CA LEU A 83 -1.15 6.01 14.35
C LEU A 83 -1.51 6.85 15.60
N PRO A 84 -0.60 6.96 16.57
CA PRO A 84 -0.74 7.91 17.67
C PRO A 84 -0.91 9.34 17.16
N GLU A 85 -1.68 10.18 17.87
CA GLU A 85 -1.92 11.57 17.48
C GLU A 85 -0.63 12.40 17.33
N ASN A 86 0.38 12.08 18.13
CA ASN A 86 1.70 12.71 18.09
C ASN A 86 2.68 12.02 17.14
N ALA A 87 2.25 11.08 16.31
CA ALA A 87 3.12 10.37 15.38
C ALA A 87 3.78 11.34 14.40
N THR A 88 5.06 11.11 14.14
CA THR A 88 5.87 11.88 13.19
C THR A 88 6.44 10.97 12.12
N GLY A 89 6.81 11.52 10.97
CA GLY A 89 7.45 10.76 9.91
C GLY A 89 6.98 11.12 8.51
N HIS A 90 7.06 10.14 7.60
CA HIS A 90 6.80 10.31 6.18
C HIS A 90 5.77 9.31 5.66
N ALA A 91 4.90 9.78 4.76
CA ALA A 91 4.05 8.94 3.93
C ALA A 91 4.28 9.31 2.46
N VAL A 92 4.86 8.41 1.67
CA VAL A 92 5.08 8.59 0.22
C VAL A 92 4.07 7.76 -0.55
N ILE A 93 3.32 8.41 -1.41
CA ILE A 93 2.21 7.77 -2.12
C ILE A 93 2.34 8.05 -3.61
N GLN A 94 2.55 6.99 -4.39
CA GLN A 94 2.59 7.07 -5.84
C GLN A 94 1.18 6.95 -6.41
N ILE A 95 0.81 7.93 -7.24
CA ILE A 95 -0.48 8.00 -7.94
C ILE A 95 -0.27 8.34 -9.42
N ASN A 96 -1.25 8.01 -10.28
CA ASN A 96 -1.11 8.24 -11.72
C ASN A 96 -1.24 9.72 -12.06
N SER A 97 -2.24 10.40 -11.50
CA SER A 97 -2.49 11.81 -11.78
C SER A 97 -2.86 12.60 -10.52
N ALA A 98 -2.81 13.93 -10.60
CA ALA A 98 -3.18 14.80 -9.49
C ALA A 98 -4.65 14.64 -9.05
N ALA A 99 -5.52 14.19 -9.97
CA ALA A 99 -6.94 13.92 -9.68
C ALA A 99 -7.14 12.70 -8.75
N ASP A 100 -6.13 11.85 -8.61
CA ASP A 100 -6.18 10.66 -7.75
C ASP A 100 -5.82 10.95 -6.30
N LYS A 101 -5.44 12.19 -5.96
CA LYS A 101 -5.17 12.58 -4.57
C LYS A 101 -6.42 12.41 -3.71
N GLN A 102 -6.22 11.84 -2.54
CA GLN A 102 -7.28 11.64 -1.55
C GLN A 102 -6.94 12.38 -0.24
N ILE A 103 -7.96 12.72 0.53
CA ILE A 103 -7.78 13.22 1.87
C ILE A 103 -7.46 12.04 2.78
N LEU A 104 -6.31 12.11 3.44
CA LEU A 104 -5.88 11.11 4.43
C LEU A 104 -6.02 11.72 5.82
N GLU A 105 -6.74 11.03 6.68
CA GLU A 105 -6.85 11.37 8.11
C GLU A 105 -5.58 10.89 8.83
N ALA A 106 -4.47 11.61 8.63
CA ALA A 106 -3.18 11.31 9.24
C ALA A 106 -2.87 12.32 10.37
N PRO A 107 -2.09 11.92 11.40
CA PRO A 107 -1.54 12.86 12.37
C PRO A 107 -0.74 13.99 11.70
N GLU A 108 -0.79 15.20 12.26
CA GLU A 108 -0.13 16.39 11.67
C GLU A 108 1.39 16.22 11.49
N GLY A 109 2.04 15.41 12.33
CA GLY A 109 3.47 15.11 12.23
C GLY A 109 3.85 14.20 11.08
N ILE A 110 2.89 13.57 10.38
CA ILE A 110 3.15 12.73 9.20
C ILE A 110 3.15 13.59 7.93
N LYS A 111 4.32 13.78 7.35
CA LYS A 111 4.49 14.54 6.10
C LYS A 111 4.11 13.68 4.90
N ILE A 112 3.01 14.04 4.22
CA ILE A 112 2.51 13.32 3.06
C ILE A 112 3.16 13.87 1.79
N THR A 113 3.83 13.00 1.03
CA THR A 113 4.41 13.29 -0.28
C THR A 113 3.66 12.50 -1.36
N TRP A 114 3.08 13.21 -2.31
CA TRP A 114 2.42 12.61 -3.47
C TRP A 114 3.40 12.59 -4.64
N LEU A 115 3.80 11.39 -5.08
CA LEU A 115 4.53 11.18 -6.32
C LEU A 115 3.52 10.95 -7.45
N ILE A 116 3.47 11.88 -8.38
CA ILE A 116 2.48 11.89 -9.46
C ILE A 116 3.16 11.45 -10.76
N GLU A 117 2.86 10.24 -11.26
CA GLU A 117 3.57 9.62 -12.39
C GLU A 117 3.54 10.45 -13.68
N ASP A 118 2.44 11.14 -13.97
CA ASP A 118 2.32 11.97 -15.16
C ASP A 118 3.09 13.31 -15.09
N GLN A 119 3.66 13.64 -13.93
CA GLN A 119 4.37 14.90 -13.69
C GLN A 119 5.88 14.74 -13.44
N THR A 120 6.37 13.52 -13.26
CA THR A 120 7.78 13.27 -12.96
C THR A 120 8.28 11.97 -13.54
N SER A 121 9.59 11.90 -13.81
CA SER A 121 10.30 10.65 -14.12
C SER A 121 10.93 9.99 -12.88
N GLU A 122 10.79 10.59 -11.70
CA GLU A 122 11.27 9.98 -10.46
C GLU A 122 10.53 8.67 -10.16
N THR A 123 11.28 7.69 -9.67
CA THR A 123 10.69 6.45 -9.17
C THR A 123 10.28 6.60 -7.70
N LEU A 124 9.39 5.73 -7.25
CA LEU A 124 8.98 5.66 -5.85
C LEU A 124 10.19 5.48 -4.91
N SER A 125 11.15 4.63 -5.31
CA SER A 125 12.38 4.40 -4.56
C SER A 125 13.27 5.64 -4.50
N GLN A 126 13.40 6.39 -5.59
CA GLN A 126 14.18 7.65 -5.60
C GLN A 126 13.56 8.69 -4.68
N THR A 127 12.26 8.89 -4.76
CA THR A 127 11.54 9.82 -3.87
C THR A 127 11.71 9.45 -2.40
N VAL A 128 11.55 8.16 -2.06
CA VAL A 128 11.77 7.67 -0.68
C VAL A 128 13.19 7.95 -0.20
N ARG A 129 14.19 7.70 -1.04
CA ARG A 129 15.61 7.91 -0.71
C ARG A 129 15.99 9.38 -0.55
N SER A 130 15.26 10.29 -1.18
CA SER A 130 15.53 11.75 -1.09
C SER A 130 15.04 12.38 0.22
N LEU A 131 14.16 11.68 0.96
CA LEU A 131 13.61 12.21 2.21
C LEU A 131 14.60 12.10 3.36
N THR A 132 14.53 13.07 4.26
CA THR A 132 15.36 13.08 5.47
C THR A 132 15.05 11.89 6.36
N TRP A 133 16.09 11.12 6.70
CA TRP A 133 15.98 10.06 7.70
C TRP A 133 15.97 10.70 9.08
N LEU A 134 14.96 10.40 9.89
CA LEU A 134 14.83 10.95 11.23
C LEU A 134 15.62 10.12 12.24
N ASP A 135 15.92 10.71 13.40
CA ASP A 135 16.56 10.02 14.50
C ASP A 135 15.58 9.09 15.23
N GLY A 136 16.11 8.06 15.88
CA GLY A 136 15.32 7.09 16.65
C GLY A 136 14.90 5.88 15.83
N GLN A 137 14.08 5.04 16.48
CA GLN A 137 13.59 3.78 15.91
C GLN A 137 12.43 4.05 14.95
N VAL A 138 12.59 3.63 13.70
CA VAL A 138 11.53 3.72 12.69
C VAL A 138 10.65 2.49 12.67
N SER A 139 9.35 2.67 12.43
CA SER A 139 8.46 1.61 11.95
C SER A 139 8.16 1.85 10.47
N VAL A 140 8.51 0.88 9.62
CA VAL A 140 8.32 0.95 8.16
C VAL A 140 7.15 0.10 7.73
N TRP A 141 6.25 0.69 6.95
CA TRP A 141 5.20 -0.03 6.24
C TRP A 141 5.25 0.30 4.75
N THR A 142 5.46 -0.72 3.92
CA THR A 142 5.58 -0.55 2.46
C THR A 142 4.73 -1.59 1.75
N ALA A 143 3.85 -1.12 0.86
CA ALA A 143 3.11 -1.98 -0.05
C ALA A 143 2.98 -1.29 -1.42
N CYS A 144 3.51 -1.92 -2.47
CA CYS A 144 3.54 -1.33 -3.80
C CYS A 144 3.81 -2.38 -4.88
N GLU A 145 4.12 -1.94 -6.10
CA GLU A 145 4.57 -2.75 -7.22
C GLU A 145 5.83 -3.56 -6.85
N PHE A 146 5.98 -4.75 -7.43
CA PHE A 146 6.98 -5.74 -7.07
C PHE A 146 8.44 -5.24 -7.19
N GLU A 147 8.80 -4.57 -8.28
CA GLU A 147 10.19 -4.10 -8.45
C GLU A 147 10.48 -2.92 -7.51
N SER A 148 9.56 -1.99 -7.37
CA SER A 148 9.67 -0.90 -6.38
C SER A 148 9.78 -1.45 -4.95
N MET A 149 9.01 -2.48 -4.61
CA MET A 149 9.09 -3.16 -3.32
C MET A 149 10.48 -3.77 -3.09
N ARG A 150 11.10 -4.39 -4.11
CA ARG A 150 12.45 -4.98 -3.98
C ARG A 150 13.51 -3.91 -3.72
N GLU A 151 13.46 -2.78 -4.47
CA GLU A 151 14.36 -1.64 -4.27
C GLU A 151 14.22 -1.05 -2.88
N LEU A 152 12.99 -0.86 -2.41
CA LEU A 152 12.70 -0.34 -1.07
C LEU A 152 13.10 -1.31 0.03
N ARG A 153 12.96 -2.62 -0.19
CA ARG A 153 13.45 -3.64 0.74
C ARG A 153 14.96 -3.58 0.89
N GLN A 154 15.69 -3.45 -0.24
CA GLN A 154 17.14 -3.24 -0.21
C GLN A 154 17.50 -1.99 0.60
N TYR A 155 16.82 -0.88 0.35
CA TYR A 155 17.05 0.37 1.07
C TYR A 155 16.80 0.25 2.57
N PHE A 156 15.60 -0.18 2.96
CA PHE A 156 15.23 -0.22 4.38
C PHE A 156 15.99 -1.27 5.17
N ARG A 157 16.17 -2.49 4.62
CA ARG A 157 16.81 -3.59 5.35
C ARG A 157 18.32 -3.53 5.33
N ASN A 158 18.93 -3.22 4.18
CA ASN A 158 20.37 -3.36 4.01
C ASN A 158 21.13 -2.03 4.14
N GLU A 159 20.53 -0.92 3.71
CA GLU A 159 21.21 0.38 3.79
C GLU A 159 20.84 1.14 5.07
N LYS A 160 19.58 1.03 5.51
CA LYS A 160 19.09 1.67 6.76
C LYS A 160 19.04 0.72 7.95
N GLU A 161 19.32 -0.56 7.73
CA GLU A 161 19.43 -1.60 8.75
C GLU A 161 18.19 -1.69 9.67
N VAL A 162 17.00 -1.42 9.10
CA VAL A 162 15.75 -1.48 9.88
C VAL A 162 15.51 -2.91 10.32
N ALA A 163 15.35 -3.11 11.61
CA ALA A 163 15.11 -4.42 12.22
C ALA A 163 13.83 -5.07 11.68
N LYS A 164 13.85 -6.41 11.56
CA LYS A 164 12.79 -7.18 10.91
C LYS A 164 11.42 -6.99 11.58
N GLU A 165 11.39 -6.82 12.88
CA GLU A 165 10.20 -6.58 13.69
C GLU A 165 9.57 -5.19 13.44
N ASN A 166 10.35 -4.26 12.93
CA ASN A 166 9.93 -2.87 12.66
C ASN A 166 9.61 -2.63 11.17
N ILE A 167 9.59 -3.69 10.35
CA ILE A 167 9.37 -3.54 8.92
C ILE A 167 8.30 -4.50 8.40
N TYR A 168 7.24 -3.94 7.83
CA TYR A 168 6.34 -4.62 6.93
C TYR A 168 6.64 -4.18 5.51
N ILE A 169 6.95 -5.12 4.63
CA ILE A 169 7.19 -4.84 3.22
C ILE A 169 6.62 -5.94 2.34
N SER A 170 5.78 -5.57 1.39
CA SER A 170 5.04 -6.52 0.57
C SER A 170 4.75 -5.96 -0.81
N SER A 171 4.85 -6.78 -1.85
CA SER A 171 4.30 -6.42 -3.15
C SER A 171 2.82 -6.76 -3.20
N TYR A 172 2.03 -5.87 -3.78
CA TYR A 172 0.60 -6.07 -3.99
C TYR A 172 0.30 -6.48 -5.43
N TRP A 173 1.17 -6.12 -6.37
CA TRP A 173 1.04 -6.46 -7.78
C TRP A 173 2.41 -6.45 -8.48
N LYS A 174 2.44 -6.92 -9.73
CA LYS A 174 3.60 -6.82 -10.61
C LYS A 174 3.16 -6.38 -12.00
N ARG A 175 3.84 -5.39 -12.54
CA ARG A 175 3.54 -4.85 -13.87
C ARG A 175 3.61 -5.94 -14.94
N GLY A 176 2.56 -6.03 -15.77
CA GLY A 176 2.47 -7.01 -16.85
C GLY A 176 2.16 -8.44 -16.43
N VAL A 177 1.87 -8.68 -15.15
CA VAL A 177 1.61 -10.01 -14.62
C VAL A 177 0.21 -10.06 -14.01
N SER A 178 -0.52 -11.15 -14.25
CA SER A 178 -1.81 -11.40 -13.59
C SER A 178 -1.63 -11.60 -12.09
N GLU A 179 -2.70 -11.43 -11.31
CA GLU A 179 -2.63 -11.63 -9.86
C GLU A 179 -2.18 -13.05 -9.47
N ASP A 180 -2.62 -14.08 -10.21
CA ASP A 180 -2.22 -15.46 -9.92
C ASP A 180 -0.73 -15.68 -10.25
N GLY A 181 -0.23 -15.09 -11.34
CA GLY A 181 1.21 -15.07 -11.66
C GLY A 181 2.02 -14.31 -10.60
N HIS A 182 1.52 -13.18 -10.12
CA HIS A 182 2.16 -12.43 -9.04
C HIS A 182 2.27 -13.22 -7.73
N LYS A 183 1.26 -14.03 -7.36
CA LYS A 183 1.34 -14.91 -6.19
C LYS A 183 2.50 -15.89 -6.28
N VAL A 184 2.72 -16.49 -7.45
CA VAL A 184 3.84 -17.42 -7.68
C VAL A 184 5.18 -16.68 -7.54
N ILE A 185 5.33 -15.52 -8.18
CA ILE A 185 6.55 -14.72 -8.11
C ILE A 185 6.85 -14.29 -6.68
N LYS A 186 5.83 -13.84 -5.94
CA LYS A 186 5.97 -13.45 -4.53
C LYS A 186 6.42 -14.61 -3.65
N GLN A 187 5.92 -15.81 -3.89
CA GLN A 187 6.34 -17.01 -3.17
C GLN A 187 7.80 -17.37 -3.47
N GLN A 188 8.22 -17.30 -4.73
CA GLN A 188 9.62 -17.53 -5.14
C GLN A 188 10.57 -16.49 -4.54
N ASP A 189 10.20 -15.21 -4.56
CA ASP A 189 10.98 -14.13 -3.93
C ASP A 189 11.13 -14.34 -2.42
N ALA A 190 10.07 -14.79 -1.73
CA ALA A 190 10.13 -15.09 -0.31
C ALA A 190 11.06 -16.27 0.02
N GLN A 191 11.08 -17.31 -0.82
CA GLN A 191 11.99 -18.45 -0.68
C GLN A 191 13.45 -18.04 -0.87
N SER A 192 13.76 -17.24 -1.88
CA SER A 192 15.12 -16.74 -2.14
C SER A 192 15.71 -15.83 -1.05
N LEU A 193 14.90 -15.39 -0.11
CA LEU A 193 15.34 -14.58 1.04
C LEU A 193 15.54 -15.42 2.31
N ALA A 194 15.11 -16.66 2.29
CA ALA A 194 15.25 -17.58 3.41
C ALA A 194 16.53 -18.43 3.33
N ASP A 195 17.12 -18.51 2.14
CA ASP A 195 18.42 -19.15 1.84
C ASP A 195 19.55 -18.11 2.01
#